data_1ee1d1b23c7af29da14b90e405840e28
#
_entry.id   1ee1d1b23c7af29da14b90e405840e28
#
_cell.length_a   1.000
_cell.length_b   1.000
_cell.length_c   1.000
_cell.angle_alpha   90.00
_cell.angle_beta   90.00
_cell.angle_gamma   90.00
#
_symmetry.space_group_name_H-M   'P 1'
#
loop_
_entity.id
_entity.type
_entity.pdbx_description
1 polymer ?
#
loop_
_entity_poly.entity_id
_entity_poly.type
_entity_poly.pdbx_seq_one_letter_code
_entity_poly.pdbx_strand_id
1 'polypeptide(L)'
;MSEIDDSTPQPPSPAAPDSAAEPVSPTAPTGPTPPTARRGPPLQAKIAGGLALAIVLSFFLWPRAKTERRFEDGYLMDESGAAVALASRLEPATLVHFWATWCPPCRQEIPSLLAFADEVGPARLKLVLVAVADERDRAVQFVGNGRYPVLFDPVWDVARRFRTEQLPETHLILDGKLAASFVGAADWKSSVARSTVLARLDERAAKAAAAAR
;
A
#
# COMPACT_ATOMS: atom_id res chain seq x y z
N MET A 1 -28.69 -4.53 -48.37
CA MET A 1 -28.69 -5.99 -48.63
C MET A 1 -27.44 -6.52 -48.00
N SER A 2 -27.45 -7.23 -46.90
CA SER A 2 -28.43 -8.09 -46.21
C SER A 2 -28.18 -8.04 -44.73
N GLU A 3 -29.26 -7.93 -43.99
CA GLU A 3 -29.34 -8.19 -42.53
C GLU A 3 -29.06 -9.66 -42.27
N ILE A 4 -28.26 -9.95 -41.27
CA ILE A 4 -28.17 -11.30 -40.67
C ILE A 4 -28.76 -11.20 -39.26
N ASP A 5 -29.99 -11.68 -39.15
CA ASP A 5 -30.74 -11.96 -37.95
C ASP A 5 -30.09 -13.17 -37.24
N ASP A 6 -29.58 -12.98 -36.04
CA ASP A 6 -29.08 -14.06 -35.17
C ASP A 6 -30.02 -14.22 -33.97
N SER A 7 -31.11 -14.93 -34.22
CA SER A 7 -32.06 -15.39 -33.18
C SER A 7 -31.60 -16.74 -32.63
N THR A 8 -30.86 -16.74 -31.54
CA THR A 8 -30.54 -17.97 -30.79
C THR A 8 -31.71 -18.33 -29.86
N PRO A 9 -32.31 -19.54 -29.96
CA PRO A 9 -33.39 -19.95 -29.09
C PRO A 9 -32.90 -20.43 -27.72
N GLN A 10 -33.60 -19.94 -26.69
CA GLN A 10 -33.41 -20.29 -25.28
C GLN A 10 -33.97 -21.69 -25.01
N PRO A 11 -33.29 -22.57 -24.23
CA PRO A 11 -33.83 -23.87 -23.88
C PRO A 11 -34.87 -23.80 -22.79
N PRO A 12 -35.85 -24.74 -22.75
CA PRO A 12 -36.96 -24.72 -21.82
C PRO A 12 -36.60 -25.17 -20.42
N SER A 13 -37.23 -24.51 -19.44
CA SER A 13 -37.20 -24.80 -18.01
C SER A 13 -37.80 -26.18 -17.70
N PRO A 14 -37.22 -26.99 -16.80
CA PRO A 14 -37.85 -28.25 -16.39
C PRO A 14 -38.99 -28.04 -15.39
N ALA A 15 -40.06 -28.75 -15.63
CA ALA A 15 -41.30 -28.79 -14.85
C ALA A 15 -41.10 -29.44 -13.47
N ALA A 16 -41.87 -28.95 -12.50
CA ALA A 16 -42.01 -29.49 -11.16
C ALA A 16 -42.80 -30.82 -11.19
N PRO A 17 -42.48 -31.80 -10.35
CA PRO A 17 -43.36 -32.95 -10.14
C PRO A 17 -44.37 -32.71 -9.00
N ASP A 18 -45.53 -33.23 -9.26
CA ASP A 18 -46.74 -33.23 -8.47
C ASP A 18 -46.63 -33.95 -7.11
N SER A 19 -47.43 -33.42 -6.25
CA SER A 19 -48.12 -33.93 -5.07
C SER A 19 -48.29 -35.45 -4.98
N ALA A 20 -47.92 -36.04 -3.82
CA ALA A 20 -48.62 -37.21 -3.31
C ALA A 20 -48.43 -37.39 -1.79
N ALA A 21 -49.54 -37.38 -1.09
CA ALA A 21 -49.93 -38.20 0.06
C ALA A 21 -49.22 -38.01 1.42
N GLU A 22 -49.96 -37.43 2.35
CA GLU A 22 -49.77 -37.57 3.79
C GLU A 22 -50.07 -39.02 4.27
N PRO A 23 -49.30 -39.52 5.25
CA PRO A 23 -49.77 -40.56 6.13
C PRO A 23 -50.08 -40.02 7.53
N VAL A 24 -51.28 -40.37 7.99
CA VAL A 24 -51.84 -40.08 9.33
C VAL A 24 -50.95 -40.59 10.46
N SER A 25 -50.70 -39.73 11.43
CA SER A 25 -50.04 -40.05 12.70
C SER A 25 -50.95 -40.78 13.67
N PRO A 26 -50.45 -41.76 14.43
CA PRO A 26 -51.13 -42.24 15.62
C PRO A 26 -50.77 -41.37 16.83
N THR A 27 -51.78 -40.99 17.56
CA THR A 27 -51.79 -40.21 18.79
C THR A 27 -51.05 -40.98 19.91
N ALA A 28 -49.97 -40.41 20.49
CA ALA A 28 -49.33 -40.91 21.68
C ALA A 28 -49.81 -40.16 22.93
N PRO A 29 -49.89 -40.81 24.11
CA PRO A 29 -50.48 -40.23 25.30
C PRO A 29 -49.55 -39.21 25.97
N THR A 30 -50.16 -38.11 26.38
CA THR A 30 -49.53 -37.03 27.16
C THR A 30 -49.27 -37.48 28.58
N GLY A 31 -47.99 -37.73 28.90
CA GLY A 31 -47.50 -37.81 30.25
C GLY A 31 -46.88 -36.49 30.70
N PRO A 32 -46.92 -36.12 32.01
CA PRO A 32 -46.38 -34.85 32.48
C PRO A 32 -44.84 -34.81 32.36
N THR A 33 -44.34 -33.84 31.66
CA THR A 33 -42.90 -33.58 31.50
C THR A 33 -42.29 -33.07 32.80
N PRO A 34 -41.25 -33.69 33.38
CA PRO A 34 -40.56 -33.16 34.56
C PRO A 34 -39.86 -31.83 34.22
N PRO A 35 -39.74 -30.87 35.17
CA PRO A 35 -39.11 -29.59 34.93
C PRO A 35 -37.60 -29.79 34.65
N THR A 36 -37.18 -29.44 33.47
CA THR A 36 -35.79 -29.39 33.10
C THR A 36 -35.09 -28.26 33.87
N ALA A 37 -34.38 -28.65 34.93
CA ALA A 37 -33.47 -27.77 35.65
C ALA A 37 -32.39 -27.29 34.64
N ARG A 38 -32.42 -26.01 34.27
CA ARG A 38 -31.34 -25.36 33.50
C ARG A 38 -30.08 -25.38 34.32
N ARG A 39 -29.24 -26.42 34.18
CA ARG A 39 -27.88 -26.41 34.67
C ARG A 39 -27.10 -25.34 33.89
N GLY A 40 -26.70 -24.29 34.55
CA GLY A 40 -25.77 -23.30 34.00
C GLY A 40 -24.47 -23.98 33.53
N PRO A 41 -23.73 -23.38 32.59
CA PRO A 41 -22.51 -23.99 32.07
C PRO A 41 -21.54 -24.27 33.23
N PRO A 42 -20.87 -25.46 33.24
CA PRO A 42 -19.92 -25.83 34.28
C PRO A 42 -18.78 -24.80 34.36
N LEU A 43 -18.27 -24.57 35.57
CA LEU A 43 -17.21 -23.59 35.84
C LEU A 43 -16.01 -23.75 34.90
N GLN A 44 -15.71 -24.96 34.47
CA GLN A 44 -14.67 -25.29 33.50
C GLN A 44 -14.93 -24.67 32.12
N ALA A 45 -16.19 -24.57 31.66
CA ALA A 45 -16.52 -23.93 30.39
C ALA A 45 -16.34 -22.41 30.46
N LYS A 46 -16.55 -21.79 31.60
CA LYS A 46 -16.30 -20.34 31.80
C LYS A 46 -14.80 -20.02 31.80
N ILE A 47 -13.98 -20.88 32.40
CA ILE A 47 -12.50 -20.74 32.42
C ILE A 47 -11.94 -20.92 30.98
N ALA A 48 -12.40 -21.95 30.27
CA ALA A 48 -11.97 -22.19 28.88
C ALA A 48 -12.36 -21.02 27.94
N GLY A 49 -13.58 -20.46 28.09
CA GLY A 49 -14.02 -19.29 27.34
C GLY A 49 -13.21 -18.02 27.63
N GLY A 50 -12.87 -17.79 28.92
CA GLY A 50 -12.04 -16.67 29.33
C GLY A 50 -10.60 -16.77 28.79
N LEU A 51 -10.01 -17.97 28.80
CA LEU A 51 -8.67 -18.20 28.25
C LEU A 51 -8.64 -18.01 26.73
N ALA A 52 -9.64 -18.53 26.02
CA ALA A 52 -9.77 -18.33 24.57
C ALA A 52 -9.90 -16.85 24.21
N LEU A 53 -10.73 -16.10 24.94
CA LEU A 53 -10.87 -14.66 24.74
C LEU A 53 -9.55 -13.91 25.03
N ALA A 54 -8.83 -14.26 26.07
CA ALA A 54 -7.54 -13.67 26.42
C ALA A 54 -6.49 -13.94 25.33
N ILE A 55 -6.47 -15.14 24.75
CA ILE A 55 -5.57 -15.48 23.62
C ILE A 55 -5.93 -14.66 22.38
N VAL A 56 -7.22 -14.53 22.06
CA VAL A 56 -7.67 -13.72 20.92
C VAL A 56 -7.34 -12.24 21.13
N LEU A 57 -7.62 -11.70 22.31
CA LEU A 57 -7.26 -10.32 22.65
C LEU A 57 -5.74 -10.11 22.64
N SER A 58 -4.95 -11.05 23.15
CA SER A 58 -3.50 -11.01 23.09
C SER A 58 -2.99 -10.97 21.64
N PHE A 59 -3.60 -11.76 20.75
CA PHE A 59 -3.25 -11.75 19.32
C PHE A 59 -3.59 -10.42 18.64
N PHE A 60 -4.72 -9.78 18.99
CA PHE A 60 -5.12 -8.47 18.45
C PHE A 60 -4.37 -7.30 19.09
N LEU A 61 -4.02 -7.40 20.39
CA LEU A 61 -3.32 -6.35 21.13
C LEU A 61 -1.79 -6.50 21.05
N TRP A 62 -1.29 -7.65 20.52
CA TRP A 62 0.14 -7.82 20.33
C TRP A 62 0.66 -6.72 19.41
N PRO A 63 1.60 -5.89 19.87
CA PRO A 63 2.18 -4.85 19.03
C PRO A 63 2.83 -5.55 17.82
N ARG A 64 2.19 -5.43 16.66
CA ARG A 64 2.81 -5.89 15.40
C ARG A 64 4.05 -5.05 15.25
N ALA A 65 5.21 -5.67 15.42
CA ALA A 65 6.48 -5.03 15.11
C ALA A 65 6.34 -4.52 13.68
N LYS A 66 6.35 -3.19 13.50
CA LYS A 66 6.44 -2.59 12.17
C LYS A 66 7.76 -3.10 11.64
N THR A 67 7.72 -4.04 10.72
CA THR A 67 8.91 -4.52 10.03
C THR A 67 9.44 -3.32 9.24
N GLU A 68 10.39 -2.60 9.84
CA GLU A 68 11.10 -1.52 9.16
C GLU A 68 11.86 -2.17 8.01
N ARG A 69 11.33 -2.03 6.80
CA ARG A 69 11.96 -2.58 5.62
C ARG A 69 13.20 -1.75 5.31
N ARG A 70 14.34 -2.41 5.27
CA ARG A 70 15.48 -1.86 4.57
C ARG A 70 15.15 -1.89 3.09
N PHE A 71 15.42 -0.81 2.39
CA PHE A 71 15.38 -0.85 0.93
C PHE A 71 16.54 -1.71 0.44
N GLU A 72 16.35 -2.41 -0.65
CA GLU A 72 17.43 -3.12 -1.32
C GLU A 72 18.10 -2.15 -2.28
N ASP A 73 19.40 -1.89 -2.04
CA ASP A 73 20.18 -0.99 -2.90
C ASP A 73 20.30 -1.55 -4.32
N GLY A 74 20.53 -0.66 -5.27
CA GLY A 74 20.71 -0.98 -6.67
C GLY A 74 21.46 0.10 -7.40
N TYR A 75 21.88 -0.21 -8.64
CA TYR A 75 22.61 0.71 -9.48
C TYR A 75 21.66 1.39 -10.47
N LEU A 76 21.74 2.71 -10.54
CA LEU A 76 21.07 3.57 -11.48
C LEU A 76 22.11 4.17 -12.41
N MET A 77 21.69 4.78 -13.52
CA MET A 77 22.57 5.59 -14.34
C MET A 77 22.36 7.07 -13.98
N ASP A 78 23.42 7.84 -13.96
CA ASP A 78 23.34 9.30 -13.87
C ASP A 78 23.17 9.95 -15.26
N GLU A 79 23.10 11.27 -15.30
CA GLU A 79 22.94 12.04 -16.53
C GLU A 79 24.11 11.86 -17.52
N SER A 80 25.30 11.48 -17.05
CA SER A 80 26.44 11.15 -17.91
C SER A 80 26.40 9.72 -18.46
N GLY A 81 25.52 8.87 -17.91
CA GLY A 81 25.46 7.43 -18.18
C GLY A 81 26.35 6.59 -17.28
N ALA A 82 26.97 7.18 -16.28
CA ALA A 82 27.75 6.44 -15.31
C ALA A 82 26.83 5.69 -14.31
N ALA A 83 27.23 4.46 -13.95
CA ALA A 83 26.52 3.70 -12.94
C ALA A 83 26.78 4.27 -11.54
N VAL A 84 25.72 4.54 -10.79
CA VAL A 84 25.77 5.05 -9.42
C VAL A 84 24.90 4.21 -8.51
N ALA A 85 25.39 3.84 -7.33
CA ALA A 85 24.57 3.18 -6.34
C ALA A 85 23.54 4.17 -5.76
N LEU A 86 22.26 3.79 -5.67
CA LEU A 86 21.24 4.66 -5.10
C LEU A 86 21.60 5.07 -3.67
N ALA A 87 22.12 4.14 -2.86
CA ALA A 87 22.56 4.43 -1.49
C ALA A 87 23.52 5.61 -1.38
N SER A 88 24.39 5.82 -2.39
CA SER A 88 25.33 6.96 -2.42
C SER A 88 24.66 8.32 -2.64
N ARG A 89 23.39 8.31 -3.02
CA ARG A 89 22.60 9.52 -3.27
C ARG A 89 21.59 9.82 -2.15
N LEU A 90 21.49 8.93 -1.15
CA LEU A 90 20.59 9.11 -0.03
C LEU A 90 21.21 9.96 1.07
N GLU A 91 20.40 10.85 1.61
CA GLU A 91 20.65 11.58 2.85
C GLU A 91 19.81 10.98 3.97
N PRO A 92 20.03 11.35 5.24
CA PRO A 92 19.24 10.82 6.35
C PRO A 92 17.73 10.98 6.23
N ALA A 93 17.24 11.92 5.42
CA ALA A 93 15.86 12.03 5.01
C ALA A 93 15.80 12.28 3.50
N THR A 94 15.28 11.31 2.76
CA THR A 94 15.22 11.37 1.29
C THR A 94 13.86 10.93 0.78
N LEU A 95 13.30 11.69 -0.16
CA LEU A 95 12.23 11.23 -1.04
C LEU A 95 12.88 10.65 -2.31
N VAL A 96 12.57 9.40 -2.62
CA VAL A 96 12.87 8.77 -3.91
C VAL A 96 11.58 8.70 -4.70
N HIS A 97 11.55 9.36 -5.85
CA HIS A 97 10.38 9.47 -6.71
C HIS A 97 10.61 8.76 -8.04
N PHE A 98 9.86 7.69 -8.28
CA PHE A 98 9.87 6.94 -9.54
C PHE A 98 8.82 7.51 -10.48
N TRP A 99 9.25 7.89 -11.68
CA TRP A 99 8.41 8.60 -12.67
C TRP A 99 8.89 8.36 -14.09
N ALA A 100 8.15 8.88 -15.08
CA ALA A 100 8.58 8.92 -16.47
C ALA A 100 7.92 10.06 -17.24
N THR A 101 8.57 10.52 -18.33
CA THR A 101 8.01 11.54 -19.21
C THR A 101 6.83 11.03 -20.03
N TRP A 102 6.78 9.74 -20.31
CA TRP A 102 5.65 9.09 -21.01
C TRP A 102 4.44 8.82 -20.08
N CYS A 103 4.55 9.08 -18.78
CA CYS A 103 3.51 8.91 -17.78
C CYS A 103 2.77 10.25 -17.53
N PRO A 104 1.53 10.45 -18.01
CA PRO A 104 0.84 11.73 -17.86
C PRO A 104 0.62 12.18 -16.41
N PRO A 105 0.18 11.31 -15.46
CA PRO A 105 0.05 11.72 -14.07
C PRO A 105 1.38 12.11 -13.43
N CYS A 106 2.50 11.47 -13.82
CA CYS A 106 3.83 11.83 -13.32
C CYS A 106 4.19 13.28 -13.69
N ARG A 107 3.93 13.66 -14.96
CA ARG A 107 4.21 15.02 -15.42
C ARG A 107 3.39 16.08 -14.71
N GLN A 108 2.16 15.74 -14.29
CA GLN A 108 1.30 16.65 -13.54
C GLN A 108 1.78 16.81 -12.09
N GLU A 109 2.34 15.77 -11.49
CA GLU A 109 2.79 15.77 -10.09
C GLU A 109 4.11 16.50 -9.89
N ILE A 110 5.10 16.30 -10.77
CA ILE A 110 6.48 16.80 -10.61
C ILE A 110 6.55 18.28 -10.23
N PRO A 111 5.84 19.22 -10.85
CA PRO A 111 5.94 20.63 -10.47
C PRO A 111 5.58 20.88 -9.01
N SER A 112 4.57 20.21 -8.47
CA SER A 112 4.18 20.34 -7.07
C SER A 112 5.16 19.65 -6.12
N LEU A 113 5.76 18.54 -6.53
CA LEU A 113 6.78 17.81 -5.78
C LEU A 113 8.07 18.64 -5.67
N LEU A 114 8.53 19.24 -6.77
CA LEU A 114 9.72 20.11 -6.76
C LEU A 114 9.49 21.33 -5.84
N ALA A 115 8.32 21.98 -5.95
CA ALA A 115 7.97 23.10 -5.09
C ALA A 115 7.93 22.70 -3.60
N PHE A 116 7.43 21.52 -3.28
CA PHE A 116 7.45 20.97 -1.92
C PHE A 116 8.87 20.72 -1.42
N ALA A 117 9.73 20.11 -2.25
CA ALA A 117 11.13 19.89 -1.88
C ALA A 117 11.89 21.21 -1.66
N ASP A 118 11.61 22.23 -2.48
CA ASP A 118 12.17 23.59 -2.30
C ASP A 118 11.71 24.23 -1.00
N GLU A 119 10.42 24.13 -0.67
CA GLU A 119 9.84 24.67 0.56
C GLU A 119 10.45 24.02 1.82
N VAL A 120 10.57 22.70 1.85
CA VAL A 120 11.15 21.96 2.98
C VAL A 120 12.65 22.24 3.09
N GLY A 121 13.31 22.40 1.97
CA GLY A 121 14.73 22.71 1.84
C GLY A 121 15.65 21.48 1.96
N PRO A 122 16.81 21.52 1.28
CA PRO A 122 17.71 20.37 1.15
C PRO A 122 18.37 19.94 2.47
N ALA A 123 18.43 20.83 3.46
CA ALA A 123 18.94 20.49 4.80
C ALA A 123 17.99 19.54 5.58
N ARG A 124 16.72 19.56 5.25
CA ARG A 124 15.70 18.72 5.92
C ARG A 124 15.29 17.51 5.10
N LEU A 125 15.25 17.65 3.78
CA LEU A 125 14.72 16.63 2.88
C LEU A 125 15.46 16.68 1.53
N LYS A 126 16.11 15.58 1.18
CA LYS A 126 16.65 15.36 -0.16
C LYS A 126 15.56 14.84 -1.07
N LEU A 127 15.55 15.30 -2.32
CA LEU A 127 14.75 14.71 -3.38
C LEU A 127 15.66 14.02 -4.39
N VAL A 128 15.37 12.78 -4.71
CA VAL A 128 16.01 11.97 -5.76
C VAL A 128 14.92 11.58 -6.77
N LEU A 129 15.09 12.04 -8.00
CA LEU A 129 14.20 11.72 -9.13
C LEU A 129 14.77 10.53 -9.89
N VAL A 130 13.99 9.48 -10.09
CA VAL A 130 14.38 8.28 -10.83
C VAL A 130 13.45 8.12 -12.03
N ALA A 131 13.97 8.41 -13.23
CA ALA A 131 13.25 8.20 -14.49
C ALA A 131 13.32 6.71 -14.87
N VAL A 132 12.15 6.10 -15.05
CA VAL A 132 12.00 4.65 -15.28
C VAL A 132 11.65 4.38 -16.74
N ALA A 133 12.46 3.55 -17.41
CA ALA A 133 12.29 3.21 -18.84
C ALA A 133 12.03 4.46 -19.72
N ASP A 134 12.84 5.49 -19.52
CA ASP A 134 12.67 6.79 -20.16
C ASP A 134 13.92 7.20 -20.93
N GLU A 135 13.74 8.15 -21.83
CA GLU A 135 14.86 8.75 -22.58
C GLU A 135 15.53 9.85 -21.74
N ARG A 136 16.84 9.77 -21.65
CA ARG A 136 17.65 10.64 -20.79
C ARG A 136 17.42 12.13 -21.08
N ASP A 137 17.63 12.55 -22.31
CA ASP A 137 17.55 13.96 -22.68
C ASP A 137 16.15 14.54 -22.44
N ARG A 138 15.11 13.74 -22.71
CA ARG A 138 13.71 14.12 -22.47
C ARG A 138 13.43 14.31 -21.01
N ALA A 139 13.89 13.37 -20.15
CA ALA A 139 13.66 13.45 -18.71
C ALA A 139 14.42 14.64 -18.08
N VAL A 140 15.68 14.84 -18.44
CA VAL A 140 16.49 15.99 -17.99
C VAL A 140 15.85 17.31 -18.44
N GLN A 141 15.45 17.40 -19.70
CA GLN A 141 14.80 18.60 -20.24
C GLN A 141 13.46 18.90 -19.51
N PHE A 142 12.70 17.86 -19.18
CA PHE A 142 11.42 18.02 -18.49
C PHE A 142 11.59 18.56 -17.05
N VAL A 143 12.56 18.05 -16.29
CA VAL A 143 12.85 18.53 -14.92
C VAL A 143 13.45 19.93 -14.97
N GLY A 144 14.29 20.21 -15.96
CA GLY A 144 14.97 21.51 -16.16
C GLY A 144 15.97 21.86 -15.08
N ASN A 145 16.48 23.05 -15.12
CA ASN A 145 17.32 23.82 -14.18
C ASN A 145 18.53 23.15 -13.49
N GLY A 146 18.79 21.86 -13.64
CA GLY A 146 19.92 21.15 -13.05
C GLY A 146 19.97 21.10 -11.50
N ARG A 147 18.94 21.65 -10.82
CA ARG A 147 18.86 21.66 -9.35
C ARG A 147 18.55 20.28 -8.77
N TYR A 148 17.75 19.50 -9.52
CA TYR A 148 17.38 18.14 -9.17
C TYR A 148 17.92 17.19 -10.22
N PRO A 149 19.10 16.58 -9.99
CA PRO A 149 19.68 15.60 -10.92
C PRO A 149 18.73 14.42 -11.08
N VAL A 150 18.62 13.95 -12.32
CA VAL A 150 17.76 12.80 -12.67
C VAL A 150 18.64 11.55 -12.72
N LEU A 151 18.26 10.51 -12.03
CA LEU A 151 18.81 9.18 -12.17
C LEU A 151 17.91 8.33 -13.08
N PHE A 152 18.46 7.29 -13.68
CA PHE A 152 17.76 6.48 -14.68
C PHE A 152 17.76 5.00 -14.29
N ASP A 153 16.58 4.40 -14.34
CA ASP A 153 16.32 2.96 -14.18
C ASP A 153 15.74 2.40 -15.50
N PRO A 154 16.59 2.09 -16.50
CA PRO A 154 16.12 1.76 -17.85
C PRO A 154 15.30 0.48 -17.91
N VAL A 155 15.46 -0.43 -16.95
CA VAL A 155 14.87 -1.77 -16.96
C VAL A 155 14.03 -2.09 -15.71
N TRP A 156 13.63 -1.07 -14.95
CA TRP A 156 12.86 -1.24 -13.73
C TRP A 156 13.58 -2.04 -12.62
N ASP A 157 14.89 -2.14 -12.61
CA ASP A 157 15.60 -2.96 -11.63
C ASP A 157 15.46 -2.39 -10.22
N VAL A 158 15.79 -1.12 -10.05
CA VAL A 158 15.71 -0.45 -8.74
C VAL A 158 14.26 -0.22 -8.34
N ALA A 159 13.39 0.19 -9.27
CA ALA A 159 11.96 0.35 -8.98
C ALA A 159 11.35 -0.95 -8.43
N ARG A 160 11.65 -2.11 -9.02
CA ARG A 160 11.18 -3.41 -8.51
C ARG A 160 11.71 -3.78 -7.14
N ARG A 161 12.94 -3.40 -6.79
CA ARG A 161 13.51 -3.57 -5.43
C ARG A 161 12.73 -2.77 -4.39
N PHE A 162 12.22 -1.61 -4.77
CA PHE A 162 11.28 -0.82 -3.97
C PHE A 162 9.85 -1.37 -3.98
N ARG A 163 9.57 -2.41 -4.80
CA ARG A 163 8.23 -2.94 -5.09
C ARG A 163 7.30 -1.92 -5.76
N THR A 164 7.89 -1.01 -6.51
CA THR A 164 7.16 -0.09 -7.37
C THR A 164 6.63 -0.86 -8.56
N GLU A 165 5.32 -0.93 -8.70
CA GLU A 165 4.63 -1.66 -9.77
C GLU A 165 3.95 -0.71 -10.75
N GLN A 166 3.76 0.55 -10.36
CA GLN A 166 3.13 1.59 -11.19
C GLN A 166 3.78 2.95 -10.96
N LEU A 167 3.60 3.86 -11.93
CA LEU A 167 4.10 5.23 -11.84
C LEU A 167 2.94 6.23 -11.77
N PRO A 168 3.13 7.35 -11.05
CA PRO A 168 4.27 7.66 -10.18
C PRO A 168 4.21 6.91 -8.85
N GLU A 169 5.35 6.73 -8.21
CA GLU A 169 5.41 6.27 -6.83
C GLU A 169 6.54 6.99 -6.09
N THR A 170 6.25 7.44 -4.86
CA THR A 170 7.21 8.16 -4.02
C THR A 170 7.46 7.40 -2.73
N HIS A 171 8.73 7.23 -2.39
CA HIS A 171 9.15 6.56 -1.16
C HIS A 171 9.91 7.52 -0.26
N LEU A 172 9.51 7.61 1.01
CA LEU A 172 10.25 8.32 2.05
C LEU A 172 11.22 7.38 2.73
N ILE A 173 12.51 7.68 2.64
CA ILE A 173 13.58 6.97 3.33
C ILE A 173 14.07 7.84 4.48
N LEU A 174 14.06 7.30 5.70
CA LEU A 174 14.60 7.94 6.89
C LEU A 174 15.67 7.04 7.51
N ASP A 175 16.87 7.58 7.66
CA ASP A 175 18.02 6.89 8.26
C ASP A 175 18.26 5.49 7.65
N GLY A 176 18.16 5.40 6.31
CA GLY A 176 18.36 4.17 5.53
C GLY A 176 17.23 3.16 5.60
N LYS A 177 16.03 3.56 6.09
CA LYS A 177 14.85 2.71 6.20
C LYS A 177 13.68 3.30 5.45
N LEU A 178 12.90 2.45 4.80
CA LEU A 178 11.65 2.85 4.15
C LEU A 178 10.60 3.21 5.20
N ALA A 179 10.30 4.51 5.32
CA ALA A 179 9.39 5.06 6.33
C ALA A 179 7.95 5.22 5.81
N ALA A 180 7.77 5.49 4.52
CA ALA A 180 6.46 5.59 3.87
C ALA A 180 6.58 5.37 2.37
N SER A 181 5.47 4.95 1.74
CA SER A 181 5.32 4.84 0.29
C SER A 181 4.00 5.48 -0.13
N PHE A 182 4.02 6.23 -1.21
CA PHE A 182 2.87 6.91 -1.79
C PHE A 182 2.72 6.45 -3.22
N VAL A 183 1.68 5.66 -3.47
CA VAL A 183 1.39 5.03 -4.76
C VAL A 183 0.41 5.90 -5.53
N GLY A 184 0.72 6.21 -6.79
CA GLY A 184 -0.04 7.12 -7.63
C GLY A 184 0.30 8.59 -7.39
N ALA A 185 -0.23 9.45 -8.27
CA ALA A 185 0.05 10.90 -8.22
C ALA A 185 -0.55 11.56 -6.97
N ALA A 186 0.23 12.41 -6.32
CA ALA A 186 -0.16 13.20 -5.17
C ALA A 186 -0.07 14.70 -5.48
N ASP A 187 -0.97 15.50 -4.92
CA ASP A 187 -0.81 16.96 -4.89
C ASP A 187 0.04 17.36 -3.69
N TRP A 188 1.32 17.64 -3.90
CA TRP A 188 2.27 17.99 -2.85
C TRP A 188 2.03 19.37 -2.20
N LYS A 189 1.05 20.14 -2.68
CA LYS A 189 0.63 21.38 -2.03
C LYS A 189 -0.28 21.13 -0.83
N SER A 190 -1.15 20.10 -0.87
CA SER A 190 -2.22 19.91 0.11
C SER A 190 -2.56 18.46 0.46
N SER A 191 -1.79 17.47 -0.03
CA SER A 191 -2.14 16.05 0.12
C SER A 191 -1.80 15.44 1.47
N VAL A 192 -2.39 14.26 1.73
CA VAL A 192 -2.01 13.39 2.85
C VAL A 192 -0.54 12.98 2.75
N ALA A 193 0.00 12.82 1.52
CA ALA A 193 1.41 12.51 1.32
C ALA A 193 2.31 13.61 1.90
N ARG A 194 2.04 14.89 1.57
CA ARG A 194 2.74 16.05 2.13
C ARG A 194 2.72 16.06 3.65
N SER A 195 1.52 15.99 4.26
CA SER A 195 1.37 16.05 5.72
C SER A 195 2.06 14.88 6.41
N THR A 196 2.02 13.67 5.81
CA THR A 196 2.73 12.50 6.32
C THR A 196 4.25 12.71 6.30
N VAL A 197 4.80 13.20 5.20
CA VAL A 197 6.25 13.48 5.11
C VAL A 197 6.67 14.49 6.18
N LEU A 198 5.96 15.61 6.31
CA LEU A 198 6.27 16.64 7.30
C LEU A 198 6.23 16.09 8.74
N ALA A 199 5.19 15.34 9.10
CA ALA A 199 5.08 14.72 10.41
C ALA A 199 6.24 13.76 10.71
N ARG A 200 6.66 12.95 9.72
CA ARG A 200 7.80 12.04 9.87
C ARG A 200 9.14 12.77 10.03
N LEU A 201 9.32 13.88 9.34
CA LEU A 201 10.51 14.72 9.49
C LEU A 201 10.56 15.35 10.89
N ASP A 202 9.43 15.84 11.41
CA ASP A 202 9.33 16.41 12.75
C ASP A 202 9.57 15.37 13.85
N GLU A 203 8.97 14.17 13.73
CA GLU A 203 9.24 13.03 14.62
C GLU A 203 10.73 12.68 14.65
N ARG A 204 11.37 12.62 13.47
CA ARG A 204 12.81 12.34 13.35
C ARG A 204 13.65 13.41 14.04
N ALA A 205 13.35 14.69 13.79
CA ALA A 205 14.07 15.80 14.40
C ALA A 205 13.94 15.81 15.94
N ALA A 206 12.72 15.57 16.46
CA ALA A 206 12.48 15.47 17.91
C ALA A 206 13.26 14.31 18.53
N LYS A 207 13.31 13.14 17.86
CA LYS A 207 14.08 11.97 18.33
C LYS A 207 15.58 12.25 18.35
N ALA A 208 16.13 12.90 17.33
CA ALA A 208 17.53 13.28 17.26
C ALA A 208 17.90 14.28 18.38
N ALA A 209 17.04 15.28 18.63
CA ALA A 209 17.24 16.22 19.72
C ALA A 209 17.19 15.58 21.12
N ALA A 210 16.33 14.57 21.31
CA ALA A 210 16.28 13.80 22.56
C ALA A 210 17.50 12.92 22.79
N ALA A 211 18.08 12.36 21.73
CA ALA A 211 19.29 11.52 21.80
C ALA A 211 20.59 12.32 22.03
N ALA A 212 20.57 13.64 21.76
CA ALA A 212 21.73 14.54 21.96
C ALA A 212 21.81 15.16 23.35
N ARG A 213 20.85 14.85 24.24
CA ARG A 213 20.79 15.32 25.65
C ARG A 213 21.33 14.29 26.60
#